data_8dc7e9b17d42d3ae126212c36643b75e
#
_entry.id   8dc7e9b17d42d3ae126212c36643b75e
#
_cell.length_a   1.000
_cell.length_b   1.000
_cell.length_c   1.000
_cell.angle_alpha   90.00
_cell.angle_beta   90.00
_cell.angle_gamma   90.00
#
_symmetry.space_group_name_H-M   'P 1'
#
loop_
_entity.id
_entity.type
_entity.pdbx_description
1 polymer ?
#
loop_
_entity_poly.entity_id
_entity_poly.type
_entity_poly.pdbx_seq_one_letter_code
_entity_poly.pdbx_strand_id
1 'polypeptide(L)'
;SAPMLRHSARYAPSVTPVSASAGLTVWGSGVSSITGTPSAWAADTITRAEIYGITMLSDGSYQSPITRRTLARLAANTARTLGLVEDVSDPIAVVQQLGVMQPNADGSFDQTSKVTRQMAATVLLRLLRQSSTVFDADYSTLSRYPDSTAISDWAREAVAMMTQYELMNGTSKGFEPKKEMTLEQCLVLLTRICEF
;
A
#
# COMPACT_ATOMS: atom_id res chain seq x y z
N SER A 1 -29.72 -9.93 -13.90
CA SER A 1 -28.98 -10.91 -13.03
C SER A 1 -27.55 -10.98 -13.50
N ALA A 2 -26.67 -10.25 -12.84
CA ALA A 2 -25.23 -10.36 -13.07
C ALA A 2 -24.70 -11.58 -12.31
N PRO A 3 -23.82 -12.40 -12.90
CA PRO A 3 -23.23 -13.51 -12.18
C PRO A 3 -22.25 -12.99 -11.13
N MET A 4 -22.49 -13.36 -9.87
CA MET A 4 -21.47 -13.23 -8.82
C MET A 4 -20.26 -14.09 -9.22
N LEU A 5 -19.20 -13.44 -9.64
CA LEU A 5 -17.89 -14.05 -9.75
C LEU A 5 -17.41 -14.38 -8.32
N ARG A 6 -17.52 -15.65 -7.96
CA ARG A 6 -16.84 -16.17 -6.77
C ARG A 6 -15.34 -16.06 -7.03
N HIS A 7 -14.69 -15.08 -6.40
CA HIS A 7 -13.24 -15.05 -6.35
C HIS A 7 -12.79 -16.28 -5.57
N SER A 8 -12.26 -17.22 -6.30
CA SER A 8 -11.56 -18.37 -5.76
C SER A 8 -10.39 -17.83 -4.94
N ALA A 9 -10.43 -18.06 -3.64
CA ALA A 9 -9.32 -17.83 -2.73
C ALA A 9 -8.09 -18.60 -3.24
N ARG A 10 -7.25 -17.92 -4.01
CA ARG A 10 -5.92 -18.43 -4.37
C ARG A 10 -4.89 -17.60 -3.65
N TYR A 11 -4.20 -18.29 -2.78
CA TYR A 11 -3.09 -17.84 -1.99
C TYR A 11 -3.46 -17.10 -0.69
N ALA A 12 -4.04 -17.84 0.25
CA ALA A 12 -3.55 -17.70 1.61
C ALA A 12 -2.26 -18.53 1.66
N PRO A 13 -1.08 -17.95 1.90
CA PRO A 13 0.03 -18.77 2.33
C PRO A 13 -0.45 -19.46 3.60
N SER A 14 -0.37 -20.78 3.63
CA SER A 14 -0.64 -21.57 4.83
C SER A 14 0.43 -21.18 5.86
N VAL A 15 0.15 -20.13 6.61
CA VAL A 15 0.93 -19.76 7.77
C VAL A 15 0.53 -20.75 8.86
N THR A 16 1.21 -21.87 8.90
CA THR A 16 1.22 -22.68 10.11
C THR A 16 1.74 -21.79 11.24
N PRO A 17 1.00 -21.66 12.35
CA PRO A 17 1.53 -20.96 13.51
C PRO A 17 2.79 -21.69 13.96
N VAL A 18 3.94 -21.07 13.74
CA VAL A 18 5.21 -21.58 14.28
C VAL A 18 5.15 -21.32 15.75
N SER A 19 4.97 -22.39 16.51
CA SER A 19 5.21 -22.41 17.95
C SER A 19 6.55 -21.76 18.23
N ALA A 20 6.57 -20.76 19.09
CA ALA A 20 7.75 -20.08 19.56
C ALA A 20 8.63 -21.05 20.35
N SER A 21 9.52 -21.77 19.68
CA SER A 21 10.76 -22.37 20.21
C SER A 21 11.49 -23.16 19.11
N ALA A 22 12.05 -22.47 18.13
CA ALA A 22 13.16 -23.01 17.31
C ALA A 22 13.81 -21.83 16.61
N GLY A 23 15.07 -21.61 16.91
CA GLY A 23 16.05 -20.76 16.25
C GLY A 23 15.55 -19.74 15.25
N LEU A 24 15.27 -18.53 15.74
CA LEU A 24 15.12 -17.38 14.88
C LEU A 24 16.40 -17.24 14.05
N THR A 25 16.36 -17.62 12.79
CA THR A 25 17.36 -17.13 11.85
C THR A 25 17.06 -15.64 11.70
N VAL A 26 17.80 -14.83 12.45
CA VAL A 26 17.70 -13.37 12.41
C VAL A 26 18.20 -12.95 11.04
N TRP A 27 17.28 -12.76 10.10
CA TRP A 27 17.51 -11.92 8.93
C TRP A 27 17.77 -10.52 9.50
N GLY A 28 19.00 -10.05 9.42
CA GLY A 28 19.58 -8.87 10.02
C GLY A 28 18.57 -7.95 10.72
N SER A 29 18.77 -7.66 11.98
CA SER A 29 18.03 -6.87 12.96
C SER A 29 17.05 -5.81 12.37
N GLY A 30 15.97 -6.28 11.76
CA GLY A 30 14.98 -5.43 11.11
C GLY A 30 13.71 -5.31 11.92
N VAL A 31 13.84 -4.93 13.20
CA VAL A 31 12.68 -4.63 14.03
C VAL A 31 12.04 -3.35 13.52
N SER A 32 10.72 -3.37 13.31
CA SER A 32 9.93 -2.15 13.13
C SER A 32 10.09 -1.25 14.34
N SER A 33 10.36 0.04 14.12
CA SER A 33 10.43 1.07 15.16
C SER A 33 9.26 2.06 15.06
N ILE A 34 8.10 1.57 14.61
CA ILE A 34 6.87 2.36 14.60
C ILE A 34 6.44 2.62 16.05
N THR A 35 6.14 3.88 16.34
CA THR A 35 5.78 4.34 17.68
C THR A 35 4.30 4.66 17.81
N GLY A 36 3.81 4.64 19.05
CA GLY A 36 2.41 4.95 19.37
C GLY A 36 1.50 3.73 19.24
N THR A 37 0.20 3.97 19.30
CA THR A 37 -0.85 2.96 19.16
C THR A 37 -1.66 3.27 17.91
N PRO A 38 -1.97 2.28 17.06
CA PRO A 38 -2.84 2.51 15.93
C PRO A 38 -4.25 2.93 16.37
N SER A 39 -4.92 3.69 15.55
CA SER A 39 -6.33 4.04 15.76
C SER A 39 -7.19 2.78 15.78
N ALA A 40 -8.26 2.76 16.57
CA ALA A 40 -9.12 1.58 16.74
C ALA A 40 -9.64 1.01 15.43
N TRP A 41 -9.95 1.87 14.44
CA TRP A 41 -10.42 1.45 13.11
C TRP A 41 -9.35 0.70 12.28
N ALA A 42 -8.07 0.89 12.58
CA ALA A 42 -6.95 0.34 11.83
C ALA A 42 -6.29 -0.85 12.55
N ALA A 43 -6.50 -1.02 13.86
CA ALA A 43 -5.73 -1.91 14.72
C ALA A 43 -5.68 -3.37 14.21
N ASP A 44 -6.84 -3.95 13.88
CA ASP A 44 -6.90 -5.34 13.41
C ASP A 44 -6.18 -5.53 12.06
N THR A 45 -6.32 -4.55 11.16
CA THR A 45 -5.65 -4.61 9.86
C THR A 45 -4.14 -4.41 10.01
N ILE A 46 -3.70 -3.55 10.92
CA ILE A 46 -2.27 -3.35 11.20
C ILE A 46 -1.64 -4.60 11.81
N THR A 47 -2.34 -5.33 12.68
CA THR A 47 -1.87 -6.64 13.16
C THR A 47 -1.63 -7.60 11.99
N ARG A 48 -2.50 -7.63 10.99
CA ARG A 48 -2.27 -8.42 9.77
C ARG A 48 -1.08 -7.91 8.94
N ALA A 49 -0.92 -6.58 8.83
CA ALA A 49 0.24 -5.98 8.15
C ALA A 49 1.57 -6.43 8.78
N GLU A 50 1.62 -6.54 10.11
CA GLU A 50 2.77 -7.06 10.85
C GLU A 50 3.02 -8.54 10.53
N ILE A 51 1.98 -9.37 10.55
CA ILE A 51 2.06 -10.79 10.19
C ILE A 51 2.56 -10.97 8.74
N TYR A 52 2.11 -10.15 7.81
CA TYR A 52 2.57 -10.14 6.41
C TYR A 52 3.98 -9.57 6.23
N GLY A 53 4.57 -8.99 7.29
CA GLY A 53 5.89 -8.38 7.23
C GLY A 53 5.94 -7.04 6.49
N ILE A 54 4.79 -6.39 6.23
CA ILE A 54 4.70 -5.09 5.57
C ILE A 54 5.41 -4.02 6.39
N THR A 55 5.35 -4.10 7.71
CA THR A 55 5.94 -3.13 8.66
C THR A 55 7.45 -3.27 8.86
N MET A 56 8.09 -4.30 8.30
CA MET A 56 9.52 -4.57 8.55
C MET A 56 10.40 -3.37 8.20
N LEU A 57 11.33 -3.05 9.10
CA LEU A 57 12.27 -1.93 8.97
C LEU A 57 11.61 -0.55 8.80
N SER A 58 10.32 -0.44 9.12
CA SER A 58 9.60 0.82 9.06
C SER A 58 9.70 1.58 10.37
N ASP A 59 9.67 2.90 10.26
CA ASP A 59 9.75 3.86 11.36
C ASP A 59 8.65 4.90 11.26
N GLY A 60 8.54 5.75 12.28
CA GLY A 60 7.54 6.81 12.36
C GLY A 60 6.46 6.54 13.39
N SER A 61 5.36 7.29 13.34
CA SER A 61 4.19 7.02 14.17
C SER A 61 2.95 6.83 13.31
N TYR A 62 1.99 6.05 13.81
CA TYR A 62 0.81 5.64 13.05
C TYR A 62 0.01 6.80 12.46
N GLN A 63 -0.16 7.89 13.20
CA GLN A 63 -0.94 9.06 12.77
C GLN A 63 -0.12 10.12 12.04
N SER A 64 1.19 9.92 11.88
CA SER A 64 2.05 10.89 11.19
C SER A 64 2.05 10.68 9.68
N PRO A 65 2.15 11.78 8.90
CA PRO A 65 2.31 11.71 7.47
C PRO A 65 3.59 10.98 7.06
N ILE A 66 3.48 10.07 6.10
CA ILE A 66 4.62 9.32 5.57
C ILE A 66 5.39 10.11 4.50
N THR A 67 6.67 9.75 4.35
CA THR A 67 7.52 10.22 3.26
C THR A 67 7.54 9.24 2.10
N ARG A 68 8.08 9.67 0.95
CA ARG A 68 8.33 8.78 -0.20
C ARG A 68 9.27 7.64 0.15
N ARG A 69 10.27 7.87 1.03
CA ARG A 69 11.14 6.80 1.56
C ARG A 69 10.35 5.75 2.33
N THR A 70 9.47 6.19 3.23
CA THR A 70 8.61 5.27 4.00
C THR A 70 7.70 4.48 3.06
N LEU A 71 7.05 5.14 2.10
CA LEU A 71 6.20 4.46 1.11
C LEU A 71 6.99 3.43 0.28
N ALA A 72 8.21 3.77 -0.18
CA ALA A 72 9.06 2.84 -0.93
C ALA A 72 9.37 1.58 -0.12
N ARG A 73 9.69 1.72 1.16
CA ARG A 73 9.95 0.57 2.06
C ARG A 73 8.71 -0.29 2.24
N LEU A 74 7.58 0.31 2.55
CA LEU A 74 6.31 -0.41 2.73
C LEU A 74 5.89 -1.11 1.44
N ALA A 75 6.03 -0.46 0.28
CA ALA A 75 5.70 -1.03 -1.02
C ALA A 75 6.64 -2.19 -1.39
N ALA A 76 7.93 -2.08 -1.10
CA ALA A 76 8.89 -3.18 -1.32
C ALA A 76 8.58 -4.38 -0.42
N ASN A 77 8.27 -4.17 0.86
CA ASN A 77 7.85 -5.24 1.76
C ASN A 77 6.56 -5.91 1.27
N THR A 78 5.60 -5.11 0.79
CA THR A 78 4.36 -5.63 0.20
C THR A 78 4.64 -6.45 -1.06
N ALA A 79 5.52 -5.97 -1.94
CA ALA A 79 5.93 -6.71 -3.14
C ALA A 79 6.57 -8.07 -2.79
N ARG A 80 7.35 -8.14 -1.71
CA ARG A 80 7.89 -9.42 -1.21
C ARG A 80 6.77 -10.33 -0.71
N THR A 81 5.83 -9.80 0.05
CA THR A 81 4.67 -10.57 0.55
C THR A 81 3.83 -11.13 -0.61
N LEU A 82 3.70 -10.38 -1.70
CA LEU A 82 3.03 -10.79 -2.92
C LEU A 82 3.87 -11.77 -3.78
N GLY A 83 5.10 -12.08 -3.39
CA GLY A 83 6.00 -12.97 -4.13
C GLY A 83 6.58 -12.36 -5.41
N LEU A 84 6.55 -11.03 -5.56
CA LEU A 84 7.09 -10.33 -6.73
C LEU A 84 8.61 -10.17 -6.67
N VAL A 85 9.18 -10.14 -5.48
CA VAL A 85 10.62 -10.03 -5.20
C VAL A 85 10.98 -10.83 -3.95
N GLU A 86 12.23 -11.25 -3.84
CA GLU A 86 12.73 -11.94 -2.63
C GLU A 86 13.50 -10.98 -1.72
N ASP A 87 14.40 -10.17 -2.32
CA ASP A 87 15.25 -9.25 -1.57
C ASP A 87 14.67 -7.83 -1.59
N VAL A 88 14.57 -7.23 -0.42
CA VAL A 88 14.10 -5.86 -0.18
C VAL A 88 15.11 -5.03 0.61
N SER A 89 16.39 -5.40 0.55
CA SER A 89 17.49 -4.69 1.22
C SER A 89 17.66 -3.26 0.71
N ASP A 90 17.42 -3.03 -0.60
CA ASP A 90 17.31 -1.70 -1.21
C ASP A 90 15.87 -1.44 -1.70
N PRO A 91 14.99 -0.92 -0.82
CA PRO A 91 13.59 -0.70 -1.17
C PRO A 91 13.37 0.27 -2.32
N ILE A 92 14.27 1.26 -2.48
CA ILE A 92 14.15 2.25 -3.56
C ILE A 92 14.45 1.58 -4.91
N ALA A 93 15.51 0.79 -4.99
CA ALA A 93 15.82 0.02 -6.20
C ALA A 93 14.66 -0.93 -6.54
N VAL A 94 14.10 -1.63 -5.57
CA VAL A 94 12.97 -2.55 -5.76
C VAL A 94 11.76 -1.86 -6.37
N VAL A 95 11.31 -0.74 -5.79
CA VAL A 95 10.10 -0.05 -6.29
C VAL A 95 10.32 0.60 -7.66
N GLN A 96 11.54 0.99 -7.98
CA GLN A 96 11.91 1.50 -9.31
C GLN A 96 11.96 0.37 -10.34
N GLN A 97 12.58 -0.76 -10.02
CA GLN A 97 12.67 -1.94 -10.90
C GLN A 97 11.28 -2.48 -11.24
N LEU A 98 10.38 -2.54 -10.27
CA LEU A 98 8.99 -2.94 -10.46
C LEU A 98 8.13 -1.87 -11.16
N GLY A 99 8.67 -0.67 -11.40
CA GLY A 99 7.91 0.44 -11.99
C GLY A 99 6.82 1.00 -11.07
N VAL A 100 6.83 0.65 -9.79
CA VAL A 100 5.81 1.05 -8.80
C VAL A 100 6.00 2.50 -8.39
N MET A 101 7.25 2.92 -8.18
CA MET A 101 7.60 4.32 -7.94
C MET A 101 8.69 4.76 -8.93
N GLN A 102 8.57 5.99 -9.44
CA GLN A 102 9.49 6.53 -10.42
C GLN A 102 10.45 7.55 -9.78
N PRO A 103 11.68 7.67 -10.29
CA PRO A 103 12.56 8.77 -9.97
C PRO A 103 12.00 10.09 -10.49
N ASN A 104 12.57 11.18 -10.02
CA ASN A 104 12.35 12.51 -10.58
C ASN A 104 12.96 12.61 -11.99
N ALA A 105 12.66 13.70 -12.71
CA ALA A 105 13.17 13.92 -14.07
C ALA A 105 14.71 14.01 -14.13
N ASP A 106 15.36 14.40 -13.03
CA ASP A 106 16.82 14.45 -12.88
C ASP A 106 17.46 13.10 -12.48
N GLY A 107 16.66 12.05 -12.39
CA GLY A 107 17.09 10.71 -11.98
C GLY A 107 17.19 10.52 -10.46
N SER A 108 17.02 11.56 -9.65
CA SER A 108 17.03 11.46 -8.19
C SER A 108 15.75 10.83 -7.67
N PHE A 109 15.83 10.18 -6.51
CA PHE A 109 14.65 9.73 -5.77
C PHE A 109 14.48 10.63 -4.54
N ASP A 110 13.51 11.55 -4.60
CA ASP A 110 13.20 12.37 -3.45
C ASP A 110 12.61 11.50 -2.32
N GLN A 111 13.41 11.32 -1.28
CA GLN A 111 13.07 10.46 -0.16
C GLN A 111 12.22 11.17 0.91
N THR A 112 12.27 12.49 0.95
CA THR A 112 11.79 13.31 2.07
C THR A 112 10.40 13.91 1.87
N SER A 113 9.97 14.09 0.62
CA SER A 113 8.65 14.63 0.30
C SER A 113 7.53 13.78 0.90
N LYS A 114 6.51 14.46 1.39
CA LYS A 114 5.30 13.82 1.91
C LYS A 114 4.49 13.19 0.79
N VAL A 115 3.83 12.09 1.12
CA VAL A 115 2.98 11.35 0.20
C VAL A 115 1.54 11.82 0.33
N THR A 116 0.94 12.24 -0.77
CA THR A 116 -0.49 12.58 -0.81
C THR A 116 -1.34 11.35 -1.12
N ARG A 117 -2.65 11.42 -0.83
CA ARG A 117 -3.58 10.31 -1.08
C ARG A 117 -3.63 9.90 -2.55
N GLN A 118 -3.60 10.83 -3.49
CA GLN A 118 -3.55 10.51 -4.93
C GLN A 118 -2.22 9.87 -5.36
N MET A 119 -1.10 10.24 -4.73
CA MET A 119 0.20 9.58 -4.97
C MET A 119 0.16 8.14 -4.46
N ALA A 120 -0.37 7.92 -3.26
CA ALA A 120 -0.54 6.58 -2.71
C ALA A 120 -1.44 5.72 -3.61
N ALA A 121 -2.58 6.24 -4.07
CA ALA A 121 -3.46 5.52 -5.00
C ALA A 121 -2.72 5.04 -6.26
N THR A 122 -1.82 5.87 -6.81
CA THR A 122 -1.04 5.52 -8.00
C THR A 122 -0.05 4.38 -7.71
N VAL A 123 0.62 4.42 -6.58
CA VAL A 123 1.55 3.35 -6.16
C VAL A 123 0.80 2.05 -5.91
N LEU A 124 -0.33 2.11 -5.23
CA LEU A 124 -1.20 0.95 -4.95
C LEU A 124 -1.72 0.31 -6.25
N LEU A 125 -2.19 1.10 -7.22
CA LEU A 125 -2.62 0.57 -8.52
C LEU A 125 -1.49 -0.16 -9.23
N ARG A 126 -0.28 0.40 -9.22
CA ARG A 126 0.88 -0.23 -9.86
C ARG A 126 1.27 -1.54 -9.19
N LEU A 127 1.23 -1.61 -7.86
CA LEU A 127 1.42 -2.87 -7.13
C LEU A 127 0.33 -3.90 -7.48
N LEU A 128 -0.92 -3.48 -7.48
CA LEU A 128 -2.04 -4.35 -7.80
C LEU A 128 -1.92 -4.95 -9.21
N ARG A 129 -1.47 -4.15 -10.18
CA ARG A 129 -1.23 -4.61 -11.57
C ARG A 129 -0.08 -5.60 -11.70
N GLN A 130 0.87 -5.59 -10.78
CA GLN A 130 1.95 -6.58 -10.75
C GLN A 130 1.49 -7.93 -10.18
N SER A 131 0.51 -7.93 -9.30
CA SER A 131 0.07 -9.12 -8.56
C SER A 131 -1.23 -9.72 -9.06
N SER A 132 -2.06 -8.94 -9.74
CA SER A 132 -3.43 -9.34 -10.09
C SER A 132 -3.87 -8.79 -11.44
N THR A 133 -4.78 -9.51 -12.09
CA THR A 133 -5.47 -8.98 -13.27
C THR A 133 -6.53 -7.98 -12.83
N VAL A 134 -6.44 -6.76 -13.33
CA VAL A 134 -7.43 -5.70 -13.09
C VAL A 134 -8.08 -5.28 -14.39
N PHE A 135 -9.35 -4.89 -14.33
CA PHE A 135 -10.10 -4.38 -15.47
C PHE A 135 -9.79 -2.90 -15.72
N ASP A 136 -10.34 -2.36 -16.80
CA ASP A 136 -10.23 -0.94 -17.11
C ASP A 136 -10.94 -0.06 -16.05
N ALA A 137 -10.45 1.16 -15.90
CA ALA A 137 -10.99 2.09 -14.92
C ALA A 137 -12.40 2.58 -15.32
N ASP A 138 -13.33 2.46 -14.41
CA ASP A 138 -14.61 3.14 -14.51
C ASP A 138 -14.52 4.54 -13.90
N TYR A 139 -14.26 5.52 -14.74
CA TYR A 139 -14.14 6.92 -14.33
C TYR A 139 -15.44 7.51 -13.77
N SER A 140 -16.60 6.87 -13.98
CA SER A 140 -17.87 7.31 -13.39
C SER A 140 -17.85 7.23 -11.85
N THR A 141 -17.00 6.35 -11.30
CA THR A 141 -16.81 6.22 -9.85
C THR A 141 -16.33 7.51 -9.19
N LEU A 142 -15.62 8.36 -9.93
CA LEU A 142 -15.12 9.65 -9.43
C LEU A 142 -16.26 10.64 -9.11
N SER A 143 -17.44 10.46 -9.71
CA SER A 143 -18.60 11.30 -9.42
C SER A 143 -19.10 11.23 -7.97
N ARG A 144 -18.68 10.21 -7.24
CA ARG A 144 -18.94 10.07 -5.79
C ARG A 144 -18.30 11.18 -4.96
N TYR A 145 -17.25 11.82 -5.50
CA TYR A 145 -16.44 12.76 -4.74
C TYR A 145 -16.72 14.20 -5.19
N PRO A 146 -17.21 15.07 -4.29
CA PRO A 146 -17.46 16.47 -4.61
C PRO A 146 -16.20 17.23 -5.03
N ASP A 147 -15.02 16.72 -4.61
CA ASP A 147 -13.70 17.27 -4.91
C ASP A 147 -12.98 16.54 -6.05
N SER A 148 -13.70 15.79 -6.89
CA SER A 148 -13.13 15.02 -8.00
C SER A 148 -12.32 15.85 -9.00
N THR A 149 -12.63 17.14 -9.15
CA THR A 149 -11.89 18.08 -9.99
C THR A 149 -10.51 18.45 -9.44
N ALA A 150 -10.28 18.22 -8.14
CA ALA A 150 -8.97 18.44 -7.50
C ALA A 150 -7.99 17.26 -7.72
N ILE A 151 -8.48 16.13 -8.25
CA ILE A 151 -7.64 14.98 -8.60
C ILE A 151 -6.83 15.35 -9.84
N SER A 152 -5.50 15.23 -9.73
CA SER A 152 -4.60 15.49 -10.86
C SER A 152 -4.84 14.48 -11.99
N ASP A 153 -4.70 14.89 -13.25
CA ASP A 153 -4.98 14.03 -14.41
C ASP A 153 -4.18 12.72 -14.38
N TRP A 154 -2.91 12.79 -13.98
CA TRP A 154 -2.06 11.61 -13.84
C TRP A 154 -2.51 10.60 -12.77
N ALA A 155 -3.36 11.01 -11.83
CA ALA A 155 -3.86 10.17 -10.75
C ALA A 155 -5.30 9.70 -10.94
N ARG A 156 -6.02 10.24 -11.92
CA ARG A 156 -7.47 9.97 -12.11
C ARG A 156 -7.75 8.48 -12.30
N GLU A 157 -6.96 7.81 -13.13
CA GLU A 157 -7.09 6.36 -13.33
C GLU A 157 -6.92 5.61 -12.02
N ALA A 158 -5.86 5.91 -11.27
CA ALA A 158 -5.59 5.22 -10.01
C ALA A 158 -6.69 5.45 -8.97
N VAL A 159 -7.17 6.68 -8.85
CA VAL A 159 -8.26 6.98 -7.92
C VAL A 159 -9.56 6.27 -8.32
N ALA A 160 -9.89 6.26 -9.62
CA ALA A 160 -11.06 5.53 -10.12
C ALA A 160 -10.96 4.03 -9.82
N MET A 161 -9.81 3.41 -10.11
CA MET A 161 -9.57 1.98 -9.86
C MET A 161 -9.62 1.63 -8.37
N MET A 162 -8.94 2.42 -7.53
CA MET A 162 -8.96 2.20 -6.08
C MET A 162 -10.36 2.33 -5.49
N THR A 163 -11.18 3.23 -6.04
CA THR A 163 -12.59 3.40 -5.66
C THR A 163 -13.46 2.25 -6.17
N GLN A 164 -13.27 1.85 -7.42
CA GLN A 164 -14.01 0.75 -8.08
C GLN A 164 -13.84 -0.58 -7.34
N TYR A 165 -12.62 -0.86 -6.87
CA TYR A 165 -12.32 -2.08 -6.11
C TYR A 165 -12.49 -1.90 -4.59
N GLU A 166 -13.02 -0.77 -4.15
CA GLU A 166 -13.23 -0.45 -2.73
C GLU A 166 -11.95 -0.53 -1.86
N LEU A 167 -10.79 -0.47 -2.50
CA LEU A 167 -9.50 -0.50 -1.82
C LEU A 167 -9.20 0.82 -1.12
N MET A 168 -9.60 1.95 -1.73
CA MET A 168 -9.39 3.27 -1.18
C MET A 168 -10.64 4.12 -1.37
N ASN A 169 -11.29 4.46 -0.27
CA ASN A 169 -12.50 5.26 -0.25
C ASN A 169 -12.23 6.71 0.21
N GLY A 170 -13.15 7.60 -0.11
CA GLY A 170 -13.14 8.96 0.38
C GLY A 170 -13.62 9.07 1.83
N THR A 171 -13.77 10.32 2.26
CA THR A 171 -14.38 10.72 3.52
C THR A 171 -15.68 11.48 3.25
N SER A 172 -16.33 11.98 4.29
CA SER A 172 -17.48 12.89 4.14
C SER A 172 -17.15 14.19 3.40
N LYS A 173 -15.86 14.52 3.23
CA LYS A 173 -15.38 15.72 2.51
C LYS A 173 -15.04 15.45 1.04
N GLY A 174 -14.93 14.19 0.63
CA GLY A 174 -14.52 13.77 -0.70
C GLY A 174 -13.35 12.81 -0.68
N PHE A 175 -12.64 12.71 -1.79
CA PHE A 175 -11.43 11.89 -1.89
C PHE A 175 -10.23 12.50 -1.16
N GLU A 176 -10.18 13.84 -1.08
CA GLU A 176 -9.08 14.62 -0.50
C GLU A 176 -7.72 14.32 -1.15
N PRO A 177 -7.58 14.46 -2.51
CA PRO A 177 -6.44 13.93 -3.27
C PRO A 177 -5.09 14.50 -2.86
N LYS A 178 -5.07 15.76 -2.39
CA LYS A 178 -3.85 16.49 -1.98
C LYS A 178 -3.51 16.31 -0.50
N LYS A 179 -4.39 15.69 0.30
CA LYS A 179 -4.16 15.45 1.71
C LYS A 179 -3.02 14.45 1.91
N GLU A 180 -2.16 14.70 2.87
CA GLU A 180 -1.07 13.79 3.23
C GLU A 180 -1.60 12.47 3.79
N MET A 181 -0.95 11.38 3.43
CA MET A 181 -1.25 10.02 3.86
C MET A 181 -0.56 9.72 5.17
N THR A 182 -1.28 9.23 6.17
CA THR A 182 -0.67 8.75 7.41
C THR A 182 -0.13 7.33 7.28
N LEU A 183 0.77 6.94 8.20
CA LEU A 183 1.36 5.61 8.21
C LEU A 183 0.28 4.52 8.36
N GLU A 184 -0.65 4.66 9.30
CA GLU A 184 -1.71 3.67 9.50
C GLU A 184 -2.64 3.55 8.29
N GLN A 185 -2.97 4.66 7.62
CA GLN A 185 -3.75 4.62 6.39
C GLN A 185 -3.03 3.84 5.29
N CYS A 186 -1.72 4.09 5.13
CA CYS A 186 -0.91 3.39 4.14
C CYS A 186 -0.83 1.88 4.44
N LEU A 187 -0.59 1.50 5.69
CA LEU A 187 -0.53 0.10 6.12
C LEU A 187 -1.85 -0.63 5.84
N VAL A 188 -2.98 -0.01 6.17
CA VAL A 188 -4.32 -0.58 5.90
C VAL A 188 -4.53 -0.82 4.40
N LEU A 189 -4.14 0.13 3.55
CA LEU A 189 -4.30 0.00 2.10
C LEU A 189 -3.40 -1.08 1.51
N LEU A 190 -2.14 -1.16 1.92
CA LEU A 190 -1.21 -2.19 1.45
C LEU A 190 -1.63 -3.59 1.91
N THR A 191 -2.17 -3.71 3.12
CA THR A 191 -2.75 -4.98 3.60
C THR A 191 -3.92 -5.42 2.72
N ARG A 192 -4.82 -4.50 2.35
CA ARG A 192 -5.93 -4.80 1.43
C ARG A 192 -5.44 -5.24 0.05
N ILE A 193 -4.32 -4.71 -0.43
CA ILE A 193 -3.71 -5.19 -1.69
C ILE A 193 -3.23 -6.64 -1.55
N CYS A 194 -2.67 -7.03 -0.41
CA CYS A 194 -2.27 -8.42 -0.16
C CYS A 194 -3.47 -9.38 -0.05
N GLU A 195 -4.63 -8.88 0.33
CA GLU A 195 -5.86 -9.64 0.55
C GLU A 195 -6.81 -9.61 -0.66
N PHE A 196 -6.46 -8.85 -1.73
CA PHE A 196 -7.22 -8.72 -2.96
C PHE A 196 -7.02 -9.94 -3.88
#